data_bcadd142f854f64487297d6b4479eb5d
#
_entry.id   bcadd142f854f64487297d6b4479eb5d
#
_cell.length_a   1.000
_cell.length_b   1.000
_cell.length_c   1.000
_cell.angle_alpha   90.00
_cell.angle_beta   90.00
_cell.angle_gamma   90.00
#
_symmetry.space_group_name_H-M   'P 1'
#
loop_
_entity.id
_entity.type
_entity.pdbx_description
1 polymer ?
#
loop_
_entity_poly.entity_id
_entity_poly.type
_entity_poly.pdbx_seq_one_letter_code
_entity_poly.pdbx_strand_id
1 'polypeptide(L)'
;MNLVFLSNWERTETWIAAGRELERRGHRAFFVVTRDEHRRKALAAGFGPDRVLWLTRQGARAADTGASLSALERLEAAAGIRVSDMILMDRFLRSERQDWALRYAAYVHAALAAFIERHDIGLAVGQPDNVPDLLAEALVKARGGRYAAPFEFRMPTRRFMLWDSRLEARPHITGAATPGETTAEELEEARALRDRVTRGTKMRQVEARTAPPAIGAGFLKRLARGFLHRALIVSRHDVYMYTLRSALLDLRYHMTPINHRRLARIWDRLFEQPQAGERFVFYALNYAPEHTLDVEAPAFVSTFDVVRNIARSLPLGVRLYVKEHPTGIGLRGPAELERIKRLPGVRLIDPWVDSHALIQAADLTVSLSGTVSLEAAMYGRQAAILSDIFITGFSTCRRLNAPWEVGAALEAPPLEHRPDDDLRYLAWLISNSHPGTVIEPLVDPSSLEPENVSLIADAIGKVIDQASASSTPTTRRSPA
;
A
#
# COMPACT_ATOMS: atom_id res chain seq x y z
N MET A 1 -21.50 -16.47 -5.27
CA MET A 1 -20.28 -16.69 -4.47
C MET A 1 -20.40 -15.98 -3.13
N ASN A 2 -19.83 -16.53 -2.06
CA ASN A 2 -19.69 -15.87 -0.78
C ASN A 2 -18.33 -15.12 -0.73
N LEU A 3 -18.36 -13.84 -0.35
CA LEU A 3 -17.15 -13.02 -0.25
C LEU A 3 -17.10 -12.27 1.08
N VAL A 4 -15.88 -12.02 1.56
CA VAL A 4 -15.66 -11.28 2.81
C VAL A 4 -14.87 -10.01 2.56
N PHE A 5 -15.35 -8.89 3.11
CA PHE A 5 -14.63 -7.63 3.15
C PHE A 5 -13.88 -7.49 4.48
N LEU A 6 -12.57 -7.24 4.40
CA LEU A 6 -11.73 -6.88 5.53
C LEU A 6 -11.89 -5.37 5.77
N SER A 7 -12.74 -4.99 6.72
CA SER A 7 -13.23 -3.64 6.89
C SER A 7 -12.64 -2.99 8.14
N ASN A 8 -11.34 -2.69 8.09
CA ASN A 8 -10.59 -2.22 9.25
C ASN A 8 -10.30 -0.72 9.24
N TRP A 9 -10.54 -0.02 8.12
CA TRP A 9 -10.18 1.37 7.89
C TRP A 9 -11.36 2.24 7.44
N GLU A 10 -11.08 3.47 7.05
CA GLU A 10 -12.06 4.50 6.66
C GLU A 10 -12.88 4.12 5.40
N ARG A 11 -12.51 3.07 4.67
CA ARG A 11 -13.24 2.54 3.50
C ARG A 11 -14.44 1.65 3.88
N THR A 12 -14.73 1.48 5.16
CA THR A 12 -15.85 0.63 5.62
C THR A 12 -17.17 0.94 4.94
N GLU A 13 -17.48 2.22 4.73
CA GLU A 13 -18.73 2.63 4.08
C GLU A 13 -18.76 2.23 2.60
N THR A 14 -17.63 2.35 1.91
CA THR A 14 -17.48 1.91 0.53
C THR A 14 -17.69 0.40 0.40
N TRP A 15 -17.09 -0.39 1.32
CA TRP A 15 -17.27 -1.85 1.32
C TRP A 15 -18.68 -2.29 1.67
N ILE A 16 -19.36 -1.58 2.58
CA ILE A 16 -20.77 -1.81 2.89
C ILE A 16 -21.66 -1.54 1.67
N ALA A 17 -21.41 -0.43 0.97
CA ALA A 17 -22.17 -0.08 -0.23
C ALA A 17 -21.91 -1.09 -1.37
N ALA A 18 -20.64 -1.45 -1.62
CA ALA A 18 -20.28 -2.47 -2.61
C ALA A 18 -20.85 -3.86 -2.27
N GLY A 19 -20.82 -4.23 -0.98
CA GLY A 19 -21.42 -5.49 -0.51
C GLY A 19 -22.92 -5.57 -0.78
N ARG A 20 -23.67 -4.48 -0.56
CA ARG A 20 -25.10 -4.40 -0.90
C ARG A 20 -25.34 -4.50 -2.41
N GLU A 21 -24.47 -3.86 -3.21
CA GLU A 21 -24.57 -3.96 -4.67
C GLU A 21 -24.33 -5.38 -5.15
N LEU A 22 -23.31 -6.06 -4.61
CA LEU A 22 -23.02 -7.43 -4.93
C LEU A 22 -24.13 -8.40 -4.49
N GLU A 23 -24.83 -8.12 -3.37
CA GLU A 23 -26.00 -8.90 -2.96
C GLU A 23 -27.17 -8.75 -3.95
N ARG A 24 -27.40 -7.57 -4.49
CA ARG A 24 -28.40 -7.37 -5.56
C ARG A 24 -28.07 -8.16 -6.83
N ARG A 25 -26.79 -8.50 -7.02
CA ARG A 25 -26.27 -9.32 -8.13
C ARG A 25 -26.20 -10.82 -7.81
N GLY A 26 -26.74 -11.26 -6.66
CA GLY A 26 -26.83 -12.68 -6.28
C GLY A 26 -25.60 -13.24 -5.55
N HIS A 27 -24.68 -12.40 -5.10
CA HIS A 27 -23.58 -12.80 -4.23
C HIS A 27 -23.96 -12.64 -2.74
N ARG A 28 -23.16 -13.19 -1.81
CA ARG A 28 -23.36 -12.96 -0.38
C ARG A 28 -22.14 -12.30 0.23
N ALA A 29 -22.34 -11.13 0.82
CA ALA A 29 -21.30 -10.34 1.44
C ALA A 29 -21.22 -10.60 2.95
N PHE A 30 -19.99 -10.74 3.43
CA PHE A 30 -19.59 -10.90 4.81
C PHE A 30 -18.55 -9.86 5.18
N PHE A 31 -18.38 -9.59 6.48
CA PHE A 31 -17.45 -8.56 6.96
C PHE A 31 -16.60 -9.06 8.10
N VAL A 32 -15.33 -8.72 8.09
CA VAL A 32 -14.44 -8.83 9.24
C VAL A 32 -14.08 -7.42 9.69
N VAL A 33 -14.32 -7.12 10.95
CA VAL A 33 -14.12 -5.80 11.52
C VAL A 33 -13.37 -5.86 12.83
N THR A 34 -12.55 -4.85 13.11
CA THR A 34 -11.80 -4.71 14.37
C THR A 34 -12.38 -3.62 15.26
N ARG A 35 -13.21 -2.73 14.73
CA ARG A 35 -13.83 -1.61 15.44
C ARG A 35 -15.33 -1.83 15.64
N ASP A 36 -15.84 -1.51 16.83
CA ASP A 36 -17.29 -1.57 17.10
C ASP A 36 -18.08 -0.58 16.23
N GLU A 37 -17.51 0.55 15.87
CA GLU A 37 -18.11 1.50 14.93
C GLU A 37 -18.39 0.84 13.58
N HIS A 38 -17.41 0.15 13.01
CA HIS A 38 -17.56 -0.54 11.72
C HIS A 38 -18.58 -1.68 11.81
N ARG A 39 -18.56 -2.43 12.93
CA ARG A 39 -19.59 -3.44 13.21
C ARG A 39 -20.99 -2.84 13.21
N ARG A 40 -21.19 -1.74 13.96
CA ARG A 40 -22.49 -1.06 14.00
C ARG A 40 -22.94 -0.56 12.64
N LYS A 41 -22.03 -0.01 11.82
CA LYS A 41 -22.33 0.41 10.45
C LYS A 41 -22.78 -0.76 9.59
N ALA A 42 -22.11 -1.90 9.65
CA ALA A 42 -22.50 -3.10 8.89
C ALA A 42 -23.86 -3.63 9.34
N LEU A 43 -24.12 -3.74 10.65
CA LEU A 43 -25.42 -4.16 11.19
C LEU A 43 -26.55 -3.20 10.81
N ALA A 44 -26.33 -1.88 10.92
CA ALA A 44 -27.30 -0.87 10.52
C ALA A 44 -27.59 -0.89 9.01
N ALA A 45 -26.63 -1.38 8.24
CA ALA A 45 -26.79 -1.61 6.81
C ALA A 45 -27.60 -2.89 6.48
N GLY A 46 -28.05 -3.65 7.46
CA GLY A 46 -28.90 -4.84 7.30
C GLY A 46 -28.13 -6.16 7.17
N PHE A 47 -26.80 -6.17 7.35
CA PHE A 47 -26.05 -7.42 7.44
C PHE A 47 -26.28 -8.08 8.80
N GLY A 48 -26.68 -9.34 8.82
CA GLY A 48 -26.95 -10.08 10.07
C GLY A 48 -25.70 -10.24 10.93
N PRO A 49 -25.87 -10.42 12.27
CA PRO A 49 -24.72 -10.60 13.18
C PRO A 49 -23.83 -11.81 12.84
N ASP A 50 -24.44 -12.85 12.25
CA ASP A 50 -23.75 -14.05 11.75
C ASP A 50 -22.83 -13.78 10.56
N ARG A 51 -23.04 -12.66 9.87
CA ARG A 51 -22.27 -12.22 8.70
C ARG A 51 -21.17 -11.20 9.03
N VAL A 52 -21.03 -10.81 10.29
CA VAL A 52 -20.06 -9.80 10.74
C VAL A 52 -19.17 -10.40 11.83
N LEU A 53 -17.98 -10.83 11.47
CA LEU A 53 -16.96 -11.25 12.43
C LEU A 53 -16.32 -10.02 13.08
N TRP A 54 -16.51 -9.87 14.37
CA TRP A 54 -15.89 -8.79 15.14
C TRP A 54 -14.70 -9.32 15.93
N LEU A 55 -13.50 -8.95 15.52
CA LEU A 55 -12.27 -9.28 16.20
C LEU A 55 -12.05 -8.31 17.37
N THR A 56 -11.94 -8.84 18.57
CA THR A 56 -11.86 -8.03 19.79
C THR A 56 -10.63 -8.35 20.63
N ARG A 57 -10.19 -7.37 21.41
CA ARG A 57 -9.12 -7.54 22.39
C ARG A 57 -9.49 -8.52 23.49
N GLN A 58 -10.75 -8.52 23.90
CA GLN A 58 -11.28 -9.45 24.89
C GLN A 58 -11.26 -10.89 24.34
N GLY A 59 -11.65 -11.09 23.08
CA GLY A 59 -11.57 -12.39 22.41
C GLY A 59 -10.13 -12.90 22.36
N ALA A 60 -9.17 -12.04 22.01
CA ALA A 60 -7.75 -12.42 21.99
C ALA A 60 -7.20 -12.78 23.38
N ARG A 61 -7.69 -12.13 24.45
CA ARG A 61 -7.30 -12.47 25.83
C ARG A 61 -7.89 -13.79 26.32
N ALA A 62 -9.10 -14.11 25.88
CA ALA A 62 -9.82 -15.34 26.28
C ALA A 62 -9.44 -16.57 25.45
N ALA A 63 -8.80 -16.37 24.29
CA ALA A 63 -8.47 -17.47 23.38
C ALA A 63 -7.40 -18.40 23.96
N ASP A 64 -7.62 -19.70 23.78
CA ASP A 64 -6.59 -20.71 23.95
C ASP A 64 -5.62 -20.63 22.77
N THR A 65 -4.35 -20.38 23.07
CA THR A 65 -3.34 -20.10 22.07
C THR A 65 -2.52 -21.32 21.64
N GLY A 66 -2.54 -22.42 22.40
CA GLY A 66 -1.68 -23.58 22.13
C GLY A 66 -1.97 -24.23 20.78
N ALA A 67 -3.19 -24.67 20.55
CA ALA A 67 -3.62 -25.28 19.29
C ALA A 67 -3.54 -24.29 18.09
N SER A 68 -3.81 -23.01 18.36
CA SER A 68 -3.78 -21.97 17.34
C SER A 68 -2.37 -21.62 16.86
N LEU A 69 -1.35 -21.70 17.72
CA LEU A 69 0.06 -21.52 17.32
C LEU A 69 0.51 -22.63 16.36
N SER A 70 0.21 -23.88 16.67
CA SER A 70 0.54 -25.00 15.76
C SER A 70 -0.19 -24.90 14.42
N ALA A 71 -1.40 -24.30 14.39
CA ALA A 71 -2.11 -24.05 13.15
C ALA A 71 -1.47 -22.91 12.33
N LEU A 72 -0.98 -21.87 13.00
CA LEU A 72 -0.18 -20.80 12.35
C LEU A 72 1.12 -21.33 11.75
N GLU A 73 1.84 -22.22 12.44
CA GLU A 73 3.06 -22.87 11.91
C GLU A 73 2.75 -23.65 10.62
N ARG A 74 1.64 -24.38 10.58
CA ARG A 74 1.21 -25.08 9.36
C ARG A 74 0.86 -24.11 8.24
N LEU A 75 0.19 -22.99 8.56
CA LEU A 75 -0.13 -21.94 7.57
C LEU A 75 1.14 -21.29 7.02
N GLU A 76 2.12 -20.98 7.86
CA GLU A 76 3.43 -20.48 7.40
C GLU A 76 4.07 -21.40 6.36
N ALA A 77 4.09 -22.70 6.66
CA ALA A 77 4.67 -23.69 5.77
C ALA A 77 3.95 -23.77 4.42
N ALA A 78 2.62 -23.59 4.42
CA ALA A 78 1.80 -23.67 3.21
C ALA A 78 1.78 -22.36 2.40
N ALA A 79 1.75 -21.20 3.06
CA ALA A 79 1.54 -19.91 2.42
C ALA A 79 2.83 -19.17 2.01
N GLY A 80 3.99 -19.64 2.48
CA GLY A 80 5.29 -19.00 2.17
C GLY A 80 5.48 -17.62 2.80
N ILE A 81 4.67 -17.25 3.80
CA ILE A 81 4.81 -16.01 4.56
C ILE A 81 4.97 -16.32 6.05
N ARG A 82 5.86 -15.59 6.72
CA ARG A 82 6.12 -15.77 8.15
C ARG A 82 5.17 -14.94 9.01
N VAL A 83 4.69 -15.49 10.12
CA VAL A 83 3.86 -14.76 11.08
C VAL A 83 4.61 -13.55 11.67
N SER A 84 5.93 -13.69 11.88
CA SER A 84 6.79 -12.57 12.28
C SER A 84 6.78 -11.43 11.27
N ASP A 85 6.78 -11.74 9.96
CA ASP A 85 6.69 -10.72 8.92
C ASP A 85 5.31 -10.06 8.92
N MET A 86 4.24 -10.83 9.07
CA MET A 86 2.88 -10.28 9.20
C MET A 86 2.77 -9.30 10.39
N ILE A 87 3.37 -9.65 11.53
CA ILE A 87 3.41 -8.79 12.73
C ILE A 87 4.24 -7.52 12.45
N LEU A 88 5.38 -7.63 11.76
CA LEU A 88 6.23 -6.49 11.43
C LEU A 88 5.62 -5.57 10.37
N MET A 89 4.84 -6.11 9.44
CA MET A 89 4.06 -5.35 8.46
C MET A 89 2.92 -4.58 9.11
N ASP A 90 2.35 -5.10 10.20
CA ASP A 90 1.28 -4.43 10.93
C ASP A 90 1.84 -3.27 11.78
N ARG A 91 1.51 -2.05 11.36
CA ARG A 91 2.04 -0.80 11.94
C ARG A 91 1.76 -0.62 13.44
N PHE A 92 0.71 -1.25 13.94
CA PHE A 92 0.34 -1.19 15.36
C PHE A 92 0.88 -2.39 16.14
N LEU A 93 0.71 -3.59 15.58
CA LEU A 93 1.06 -4.82 16.27
C LEU A 93 2.59 -4.97 16.45
N ARG A 94 3.40 -4.49 15.49
CA ARG A 94 4.88 -4.47 15.62
C ARG A 94 5.40 -3.64 16.82
N SER A 95 4.58 -2.74 17.36
CA SER A 95 4.94 -1.94 18.53
C SER A 95 4.52 -2.57 19.85
N GLU A 96 3.75 -3.63 19.81
CA GLU A 96 3.27 -4.35 20.99
C GLU A 96 4.32 -5.34 21.52
N ARG A 97 4.04 -5.92 22.69
CA ARG A 97 4.88 -7.01 23.23
C ARG A 97 4.72 -8.24 22.34
N GLN A 98 5.79 -8.97 22.11
CA GLN A 98 5.81 -10.13 21.24
C GLN A 98 4.80 -11.21 21.68
N ASP A 99 4.70 -11.48 22.99
CA ASP A 99 3.74 -12.45 23.52
C ASP A 99 2.29 -12.07 23.21
N TRP A 100 1.98 -10.78 23.29
CA TRP A 100 0.67 -10.27 22.89
C TRP A 100 0.45 -10.33 21.38
N ALA A 101 1.44 -9.93 20.57
CA ALA A 101 1.34 -9.95 19.13
C ALA A 101 1.08 -11.36 18.57
N LEU A 102 1.82 -12.36 19.09
CA LEU A 102 1.63 -13.76 18.73
C LEU A 102 0.27 -14.30 19.19
N ARG A 103 -0.15 -14.00 20.43
CA ARG A 103 -1.48 -14.35 20.93
C ARG A 103 -2.59 -13.79 20.06
N TYR A 104 -2.45 -12.53 19.66
CA TYR A 104 -3.40 -11.87 18.80
C TYR A 104 -3.46 -12.52 17.42
N ALA A 105 -2.32 -12.77 16.78
CA ALA A 105 -2.26 -13.44 15.48
C ALA A 105 -2.89 -14.85 15.55
N ALA A 106 -2.64 -15.60 16.62
CA ALA A 106 -3.24 -16.92 16.86
C ALA A 106 -4.77 -16.85 17.01
N TYR A 107 -5.28 -15.89 17.76
CA TYR A 107 -6.72 -15.64 17.89
C TYR A 107 -7.36 -15.27 16.55
N VAL A 108 -6.76 -14.34 15.81
CA VAL A 108 -7.27 -13.90 14.50
C VAL A 108 -7.31 -15.08 13.53
N HIS A 109 -6.23 -15.88 13.48
CA HIS A 109 -6.17 -17.07 12.65
C HIS A 109 -7.34 -18.01 12.95
N ALA A 110 -7.55 -18.38 14.22
CA ALA A 110 -8.62 -19.32 14.61
C ALA A 110 -10.01 -18.77 14.27
N ALA A 111 -10.25 -17.49 14.56
CA ALA A 111 -11.53 -16.83 14.28
C ALA A 111 -11.81 -16.74 12.77
N LEU A 112 -10.81 -16.32 11.97
CA LEU A 112 -10.93 -16.22 10.52
C LEU A 112 -11.10 -17.60 9.86
N ALA A 113 -10.29 -18.59 10.25
CA ALA A 113 -10.39 -19.94 9.69
C ALA A 113 -11.80 -20.53 9.90
N ALA A 114 -12.32 -20.44 11.13
CA ALA A 114 -13.67 -20.90 11.44
C ALA A 114 -14.76 -20.11 10.70
N PHE A 115 -14.59 -18.80 10.52
CA PHE A 115 -15.54 -17.97 9.80
C PHE A 115 -15.54 -18.25 8.29
N ILE A 116 -14.37 -18.34 7.68
CA ILE A 116 -14.19 -18.66 6.27
C ILE A 116 -14.77 -20.05 5.96
N GLU A 117 -14.52 -21.04 6.82
CA GLU A 117 -15.04 -22.38 6.65
C GLU A 117 -16.55 -22.44 6.82
N ARG A 118 -17.09 -21.86 7.90
CA ARG A 118 -18.55 -21.87 8.18
C ARG A 118 -19.37 -21.26 7.06
N HIS A 119 -18.84 -20.21 6.44
CA HIS A 119 -19.57 -19.46 5.43
C HIS A 119 -19.14 -19.76 4.00
N ASP A 120 -18.26 -20.74 3.80
CA ASP A 120 -17.72 -21.13 2.50
C ASP A 120 -17.27 -19.91 1.67
N ILE A 121 -16.37 -19.11 2.27
CA ILE A 121 -15.88 -17.88 1.64
C ILE A 121 -14.91 -18.22 0.52
N GLY A 122 -15.25 -17.83 -0.71
CA GLY A 122 -14.44 -18.06 -1.90
C GLY A 122 -13.57 -16.86 -2.31
N LEU A 123 -13.89 -15.66 -1.83
CA LEU A 123 -13.12 -14.45 -2.13
C LEU A 123 -12.99 -13.58 -0.88
N ALA A 124 -11.77 -13.14 -0.57
CA ALA A 124 -11.54 -12.07 0.41
C ALA A 124 -11.10 -10.79 -0.31
N VAL A 125 -11.67 -9.66 0.10
CA VAL A 125 -11.37 -8.31 -0.42
C VAL A 125 -10.87 -7.46 0.72
N GLY A 126 -9.66 -6.91 0.62
CA GLY A 126 -9.09 -6.11 1.71
C GLY A 126 -7.80 -5.40 1.32
N GLN A 127 -7.35 -4.52 2.21
CA GLN A 127 -6.04 -3.89 2.12
C GLN A 127 -5.06 -4.56 3.08
N PRO A 128 -4.06 -5.28 2.58
CA PRO A 128 -3.22 -6.17 3.39
C PRO A 128 -2.12 -5.40 4.14
N ASP A 129 -2.51 -4.47 5.02
CA ASP A 129 -1.60 -3.68 5.85
C ASP A 129 -1.69 -3.99 7.35
N ASN A 130 -2.39 -5.07 7.69
CA ASN A 130 -2.59 -5.54 9.06
C ASN A 130 -2.73 -7.07 9.11
N VAL A 131 -2.54 -7.65 10.29
CA VAL A 131 -2.55 -9.11 10.48
C VAL A 131 -3.86 -9.78 10.04
N PRO A 132 -5.09 -9.27 10.32
CA PRO A 132 -6.30 -9.88 9.78
C PRO A 132 -6.35 -9.98 8.27
N ASP A 133 -5.95 -8.94 7.55
CA ASP A 133 -5.95 -8.95 6.08
C ASP A 133 -4.92 -9.95 5.54
N LEU A 134 -3.70 -9.95 6.09
CA LEU A 134 -2.63 -10.87 5.69
C LEU A 134 -2.99 -12.35 5.97
N LEU A 135 -3.63 -12.62 7.11
CA LEU A 135 -4.12 -13.95 7.44
C LEU A 135 -5.31 -14.36 6.57
N ALA A 136 -6.22 -13.45 6.25
CA ALA A 136 -7.35 -13.73 5.37
C ALA A 136 -6.87 -14.09 3.96
N GLU A 137 -5.88 -13.37 3.41
CA GLU A 137 -5.23 -13.72 2.15
C GLU A 137 -4.71 -15.16 2.18
N ALA A 138 -3.89 -15.49 3.19
CA ALA A 138 -3.29 -16.81 3.32
C ALA A 138 -4.34 -17.93 3.49
N LEU A 139 -5.34 -17.72 4.34
CA LEU A 139 -6.38 -18.70 4.63
C LEU A 139 -7.31 -18.97 3.44
N VAL A 140 -7.74 -17.92 2.74
CA VAL A 140 -8.63 -18.10 1.58
C VAL A 140 -7.88 -18.79 0.44
N LYS A 141 -6.63 -18.39 0.16
CA LYS A 141 -5.80 -19.05 -0.86
C LYS A 141 -5.47 -20.50 -0.53
N ALA A 142 -5.21 -20.84 0.74
CA ALA A 142 -4.97 -22.21 1.17
C ALA A 142 -6.17 -23.15 0.93
N ARG A 143 -7.38 -22.60 0.78
CA ARG A 143 -8.61 -23.33 0.45
C ARG A 143 -8.97 -23.30 -1.04
N GLY A 144 -8.08 -22.77 -1.89
CA GLY A 144 -8.33 -22.62 -3.33
C GLY A 144 -9.20 -21.42 -3.70
N GLY A 145 -9.52 -20.55 -2.73
CA GLY A 145 -10.20 -19.28 -2.97
C GLY A 145 -9.24 -18.18 -3.48
N ARG A 146 -9.75 -16.99 -3.62
CA ARG A 146 -9.01 -15.82 -4.14
C ARG A 146 -8.94 -14.69 -3.13
N TYR A 147 -7.94 -13.87 -3.28
CA TYR A 147 -7.80 -12.60 -2.58
C TYR A 147 -7.76 -11.45 -3.59
N ALA A 148 -8.43 -10.36 -3.30
CA ALA A 148 -8.39 -9.16 -4.12
C ALA A 148 -8.02 -7.95 -3.25
N ALA A 149 -6.87 -7.34 -3.54
CA ALA A 149 -6.41 -6.11 -2.92
C ALA A 149 -6.72 -4.91 -3.82
N PRO A 150 -7.73 -4.07 -3.47
CA PRO A 150 -8.07 -2.90 -4.26
C PRO A 150 -7.15 -1.72 -3.92
N PHE A 151 -6.39 -1.27 -4.92
CA PHE A 151 -5.54 -0.09 -4.84
C PHE A 151 -5.82 0.86 -5.99
N GLU A 152 -5.71 2.17 -5.71
CA GLU A 152 -5.68 3.17 -6.77
C GLU A 152 -4.57 2.86 -7.77
N PHE A 153 -4.85 3.00 -9.04
CA PHE A 153 -3.81 2.93 -10.04
C PHE A 153 -2.85 4.10 -9.84
N ARG A 154 -1.59 3.82 -9.57
CA ARG A 154 -0.59 4.81 -9.12
C ARG A 154 -0.17 5.82 -10.21
N MET A 155 -1.14 6.25 -11.02
CA MET A 155 -0.98 7.18 -12.13
C MET A 155 -2.13 8.20 -12.12
N PRO A 156 -2.00 9.36 -12.78
CA PRO A 156 -3.02 10.41 -12.79
C PRO A 156 -4.24 10.02 -13.65
N THR A 157 -5.05 9.09 -13.12
CA THR A 157 -6.27 8.57 -13.75
C THR A 157 -7.30 8.25 -12.67
N ARG A 158 -8.59 8.13 -13.05
CA ARG A 158 -9.65 7.62 -12.16
C ARG A 158 -9.86 6.13 -12.42
N ARG A 159 -8.84 5.33 -12.13
CA ARG A 159 -8.87 3.88 -12.24
C ARG A 159 -8.27 3.25 -11.00
N PHE A 160 -8.71 2.07 -10.66
CA PHE A 160 -8.12 1.24 -9.61
C PHE A 160 -7.81 -0.16 -10.16
N MET A 161 -6.97 -0.88 -9.45
CA MET A 161 -6.64 -2.26 -9.78
C MET A 161 -7.04 -3.18 -8.64
N LEU A 162 -7.34 -4.43 -8.98
CA LEU A 162 -7.50 -5.52 -8.03
C LEU A 162 -6.28 -6.43 -8.16
N TRP A 163 -5.46 -6.47 -7.12
CA TRP A 163 -4.26 -7.29 -7.07
C TRP A 163 -4.55 -8.63 -6.38
N ASP A 164 -3.89 -9.69 -6.83
CA ASP A 164 -4.10 -11.03 -6.30
C ASP A 164 -3.44 -11.27 -4.94
N SER A 165 -2.64 -10.33 -4.47
CA SER A 165 -1.89 -10.43 -3.22
C SER A 165 -1.63 -9.06 -2.58
N ARG A 166 -0.96 -9.09 -1.43
CA ARG A 166 -0.45 -7.90 -0.73
C ARG A 166 0.51 -7.04 -1.54
N LEU A 167 1.12 -7.62 -2.56
CA LEU A 167 2.04 -6.91 -3.45
C LEU A 167 1.33 -6.53 -4.75
N GLU A 168 1.58 -5.34 -5.23
CA GLU A 168 1.11 -4.88 -6.54
C GLU A 168 1.93 -5.50 -7.69
N ALA A 169 2.15 -6.81 -7.63
CA ALA A 169 2.95 -7.55 -8.60
C ALA A 169 2.10 -8.28 -9.65
N ARG A 170 0.89 -8.72 -9.27
CA ARG A 170 0.02 -9.53 -10.13
C ARG A 170 -1.41 -9.02 -10.07
N PRO A 171 -1.89 -8.31 -11.11
CA PRO A 171 -3.29 -7.95 -11.20
C PRO A 171 -4.15 -9.19 -11.47
N HIS A 172 -5.41 -9.17 -11.05
CA HIS A 172 -6.39 -10.09 -11.61
C HIS A 172 -6.57 -9.78 -13.10
N ILE A 173 -6.45 -10.80 -13.93
CA ILE A 173 -6.52 -10.66 -15.40
C ILE A 173 -7.99 -10.55 -15.81
N THR A 174 -8.52 -9.34 -15.86
CA THR A 174 -9.91 -9.04 -16.18
C THR A 174 -10.10 -8.46 -17.60
N GLY A 175 -9.01 -8.18 -18.27
CA GLY A 175 -8.89 -7.69 -19.64
C GLY A 175 -7.96 -8.57 -20.47
N ALA A 176 -7.03 -7.96 -21.22
CA ALA A 176 -6.03 -8.67 -22.01
C ALA A 176 -5.18 -9.61 -21.15
N ALA A 177 -4.99 -10.87 -21.59
CA ALA A 177 -4.20 -11.84 -20.85
C ALA A 177 -2.71 -11.52 -20.90
N THR A 178 -2.24 -10.97 -22.02
CA THR A 178 -0.85 -10.59 -22.24
C THR A 178 -0.74 -9.18 -22.84
N PRO A 179 0.41 -8.50 -22.71
CA PRO A 179 0.64 -7.20 -23.36
C PRO A 179 0.49 -7.22 -24.89
N GLY A 180 0.64 -8.38 -25.53
CA GLY A 180 0.46 -8.55 -26.98
C GLY A 180 -0.99 -8.57 -27.45
N GLU A 181 -1.95 -8.76 -26.51
CA GLU A 181 -3.39 -8.85 -26.81
C GLU A 181 -4.13 -7.54 -26.58
N THR A 182 -3.41 -6.46 -26.25
CA THR A 182 -4.01 -5.14 -26.01
C THR A 182 -4.57 -4.55 -27.31
N THR A 183 -5.70 -3.87 -27.20
CA THR A 183 -6.39 -3.23 -28.31
C THR A 183 -5.73 -1.91 -28.71
N ALA A 184 -6.06 -1.41 -29.91
CA ALA A 184 -5.60 -0.10 -30.36
C ALA A 184 -6.11 1.05 -29.46
N GLU A 185 -7.31 0.93 -28.90
CA GLU A 185 -7.88 1.90 -27.96
C GLU A 185 -7.11 1.93 -26.63
N GLU A 186 -6.78 0.77 -26.07
CA GLU A 186 -5.97 0.66 -24.85
C GLU A 186 -4.54 1.20 -25.06
N LEU A 187 -3.96 1.00 -26.24
CA LEU A 187 -2.67 1.60 -26.60
C LEU A 187 -2.74 3.13 -26.69
N GLU A 188 -3.83 3.67 -27.20
CA GLU A 188 -4.02 5.12 -27.27
C GLU A 188 -4.25 5.72 -25.86
N GLU A 189 -5.04 5.05 -25.02
CA GLU A 189 -5.18 5.43 -23.59
C GLU A 189 -3.83 5.39 -22.88
N ALA A 190 -3.00 4.38 -23.15
CA ALA A 190 -1.66 4.27 -22.60
C ALA A 190 -0.74 5.42 -23.03
N ARG A 191 -0.78 5.83 -24.32
CA ARG A 191 -0.05 7.01 -24.81
C ARG A 191 -0.50 8.27 -24.08
N ALA A 192 -1.80 8.51 -23.99
CA ALA A 192 -2.36 9.66 -23.31
C ALA A 192 -2.01 9.68 -21.82
N LEU A 193 -1.98 8.53 -21.17
CA LEU A 193 -1.60 8.41 -19.74
C LEU A 193 -0.10 8.68 -19.56
N ARG A 194 0.78 8.08 -20.36
CA ARG A 194 2.21 8.37 -20.36
C ARG A 194 2.48 9.87 -20.53
N ASP A 195 1.79 10.50 -21.49
CA ASP A 195 1.95 11.92 -21.78
C ASP A 195 1.47 12.78 -20.61
N ARG A 196 0.41 12.41 -19.89
CA ARG A 196 0.00 13.09 -18.64
C ARG A 196 1.08 12.99 -17.56
N VAL A 197 1.63 11.79 -17.33
CA VAL A 197 2.70 11.57 -16.36
C VAL A 197 3.93 12.42 -16.70
N THR A 198 4.38 12.35 -17.94
CA THR A 198 5.60 13.07 -18.39
C THR A 198 5.42 14.60 -18.46
N ARG A 199 4.19 15.11 -18.52
CA ARG A 199 3.90 16.57 -18.34
C ARG A 199 3.83 16.99 -16.87
N GLY A 200 4.10 16.08 -15.92
CA GLY A 200 4.09 16.39 -14.49
C GLY A 200 2.70 16.47 -13.87
N THR A 201 1.68 15.88 -14.49
CA THR A 201 0.34 15.80 -13.87
C THR A 201 0.40 14.95 -12.61
N LYS A 202 0.01 15.53 -11.47
CA LYS A 202 0.02 14.86 -10.17
C LYS A 202 -1.24 14.03 -9.96
N MET A 203 -1.12 12.98 -9.16
CA MET A 203 -2.28 12.24 -8.69
C MET A 203 -3.14 13.13 -7.77
N ARG A 204 -4.47 13.03 -7.90
CA ARG A 204 -5.45 13.81 -7.12
C ARG A 204 -5.25 13.74 -5.60
N GLN A 205 -4.82 12.57 -5.09
CA GLN A 205 -4.53 12.38 -3.67
C GLN A 205 -3.37 13.25 -3.15
N VAL A 206 -2.37 13.51 -3.99
CA VAL A 206 -1.18 14.31 -3.62
C VAL A 206 -1.57 15.78 -3.51
N GLU A 207 -2.41 16.27 -4.41
CA GLU A 207 -2.86 17.69 -4.39
C GLU A 207 -3.69 18.01 -3.14
N ALA A 208 -4.54 17.08 -2.69
CA ALA A 208 -5.39 17.30 -1.51
C ALA A 208 -4.61 17.37 -0.19
N ARG A 209 -3.39 16.82 -0.13
CA ARG A 209 -2.57 16.71 1.10
C ARG A 209 -1.47 17.77 1.25
N THR A 210 -1.29 18.65 0.29
CA THR A 210 -0.17 19.61 0.26
C THR A 210 -0.35 20.85 1.14
N ALA A 211 -1.55 21.12 1.67
CA ALA A 211 -1.79 22.27 2.54
C ALA A 211 -1.19 22.04 3.94
N PRO A 212 -0.32 22.92 4.46
CA PRO A 212 0.22 22.80 5.80
C PRO A 212 -0.91 22.88 6.83
N PRO A 213 -0.95 21.98 7.83
CA PRO A 213 -1.99 22.00 8.83
C PRO A 213 -1.92 23.25 9.70
N ALA A 214 -3.03 23.99 9.81
CA ALA A 214 -3.11 25.18 10.62
C ALA A 214 -3.01 24.87 12.12
N ILE A 215 -2.06 25.49 12.81
CA ILE A 215 -1.94 25.40 14.27
C ILE A 215 -2.68 26.59 14.90
N GLY A 216 -3.94 26.37 15.27
CA GLY A 216 -4.72 27.34 16.04
C GLY A 216 -4.68 27.05 17.55
N ALA A 217 -5.19 27.98 18.39
CA ALA A 217 -5.25 27.82 19.85
C ALA A 217 -6.01 26.55 20.31
N GLY A 218 -6.93 26.03 19.48
CA GLY A 218 -7.65 24.77 19.73
C GLY A 218 -6.86 23.48 19.40
N PHE A 219 -5.68 23.57 18.79
CA PHE A 219 -4.90 22.40 18.36
C PHE A 219 -4.50 21.52 19.55
N LEU A 220 -3.86 22.09 20.58
CA LEU A 220 -3.46 21.35 21.79
C LEU A 220 -4.65 20.73 22.51
N LYS A 221 -5.77 21.46 22.58
CA LYS A 221 -7.00 20.97 23.20
C LYS A 221 -7.60 19.81 22.40
N ARG A 222 -7.61 19.87 21.08
CA ARG A 222 -8.04 18.76 20.20
C ARG A 222 -7.11 17.56 20.34
N LEU A 223 -5.81 17.79 20.37
CA LEU A 223 -4.79 16.75 20.54
C LEU A 223 -4.95 16.01 21.86
N ALA A 224 -5.05 16.75 22.98
CA ALA A 224 -5.24 16.16 24.31
C ALA A 224 -6.58 15.42 24.42
N ARG A 225 -7.67 16.00 23.91
CA ARG A 225 -9.00 15.36 23.90
C ARG A 225 -8.99 14.09 23.04
N GLY A 226 -8.39 14.15 21.84
CA GLY A 226 -8.28 13.00 20.95
C GLY A 226 -7.47 11.87 21.59
N PHE A 227 -6.31 12.19 22.16
CA PHE A 227 -5.46 11.23 22.88
C PHE A 227 -6.20 10.60 24.07
N LEU A 228 -6.83 11.41 24.91
CA LEU A 228 -7.56 10.93 26.09
C LEU A 228 -8.74 10.03 25.69
N HIS A 229 -9.51 10.44 24.70
CA HIS A 229 -10.62 9.65 24.17
C HIS A 229 -10.13 8.30 23.65
N ARG A 230 -9.08 8.28 22.85
CA ARG A 230 -8.50 7.07 22.27
C ARG A 230 -7.88 6.16 23.34
N ALA A 231 -7.10 6.72 24.25
CA ALA A 231 -6.43 5.95 25.30
C ALA A 231 -7.40 5.36 26.35
N LEU A 232 -8.46 6.08 26.72
CA LEU A 232 -9.35 5.67 27.81
C LEU A 232 -10.64 5.01 27.34
N ILE A 233 -11.21 5.45 26.22
CA ILE A 233 -12.54 5.00 25.80
C ILE A 233 -12.41 3.91 24.74
N VAL A 234 -11.66 4.17 23.69
CA VAL A 234 -11.61 3.28 22.52
C VAL A 234 -10.70 2.08 22.74
N SER A 235 -9.62 2.23 23.55
CA SER A 235 -8.68 1.14 23.84
C SER A 235 -9.29 -0.08 24.55
N ARG A 236 -10.48 0.06 25.14
CA ARG A 236 -11.14 -1.06 25.84
C ARG A 236 -11.74 -2.09 24.91
N HIS A 237 -12.16 -1.70 23.72
CA HIS A 237 -12.95 -2.53 22.80
C HIS A 237 -12.25 -2.82 21.47
N ASP A 238 -11.37 -1.90 21.02
CA ASP A 238 -10.68 -2.07 19.74
C ASP A 238 -9.34 -2.76 19.91
N VAL A 239 -9.07 -3.74 19.08
CA VAL A 239 -7.83 -4.53 19.16
C VAL A 239 -6.65 -3.77 18.61
N TYR A 240 -6.88 -2.94 17.58
CA TYR A 240 -5.80 -2.39 16.80
C TYR A 240 -5.36 -1.00 17.15
N MET A 241 -6.28 -0.11 17.38
CA MET A 241 -5.94 1.28 17.15
C MET A 241 -5.64 2.05 18.43
N TYR A 242 -5.85 1.44 19.62
CA TYR A 242 -5.90 2.25 20.84
C TYR A 242 -5.42 1.53 22.09
N THR A 243 -4.31 0.83 21.98
CA THR A 243 -3.47 0.60 23.16
C THR A 243 -2.82 1.93 23.57
N LEU A 244 -2.30 2.03 24.79
CA LEU A 244 -1.51 3.20 25.16
C LEU A 244 -0.33 3.43 24.19
N ARG A 245 0.29 2.34 23.71
CA ARG A 245 1.38 2.40 22.74
C ARG A 245 0.93 2.91 21.40
N SER A 246 -0.18 2.41 20.86
CA SER A 246 -0.71 2.91 19.58
C SER A 246 -1.19 4.36 19.69
N ALA A 247 -1.74 4.77 20.83
CA ALA A 247 -2.09 6.17 21.09
C ALA A 247 -0.85 7.09 21.14
N LEU A 248 0.29 6.61 21.67
CA LEU A 248 1.57 7.34 21.66
C LEU A 248 2.16 7.42 20.25
N LEU A 249 2.04 6.36 19.43
CA LEU A 249 2.43 6.40 18.02
C LEU A 249 1.59 7.43 17.26
N ASP A 250 0.28 7.42 17.46
CA ASP A 250 -0.63 8.39 16.84
C ASP A 250 -0.29 9.83 17.26
N LEU A 251 0.08 10.05 18.52
CA LEU A 251 0.58 11.35 18.99
C LEU A 251 1.80 11.84 18.19
N ARG A 252 2.70 10.93 17.80
CA ARG A 252 3.87 11.28 16.97
C ARG A 252 3.46 11.87 15.62
N TYR A 253 2.41 11.36 14.99
CA TYR A 253 1.89 11.94 13.74
C TYR A 253 1.27 13.32 13.94
N HIS A 254 0.63 13.55 15.10
CA HIS A 254 0.11 14.86 15.44
C HIS A 254 1.21 15.89 15.75
N MET A 255 2.46 15.48 15.90
CA MET A 255 3.62 16.39 15.99
C MET A 255 4.04 17.02 14.67
N THR A 256 3.53 16.53 13.53
CA THR A 256 3.85 17.05 12.19
C THR A 256 3.81 18.56 12.08
N PRO A 257 2.77 19.28 12.56
CA PRO A 257 2.74 20.76 12.47
C PRO A 257 3.86 21.43 13.27
N ILE A 258 4.24 20.86 14.40
CA ILE A 258 5.32 21.39 15.26
C ILE A 258 6.67 21.19 14.56
N ASN A 259 6.91 20.00 14.00
CA ASN A 259 8.10 19.70 13.25
C ASN A 259 8.20 20.58 12.00
N HIS A 260 7.10 20.80 11.29
CA HIS A 260 7.06 21.70 10.13
C HIS A 260 7.52 23.12 10.49
N ARG A 261 7.04 23.66 11.61
CA ARG A 261 7.51 24.97 12.10
C ARG A 261 9.01 24.98 12.50
N ARG A 262 9.49 23.89 13.08
CA ARG A 262 10.92 23.75 13.41
C ARG A 262 11.76 23.68 12.14
N LEU A 263 11.33 22.93 11.15
CA LEU A 263 11.98 22.81 9.84
C LEU A 263 12.03 24.18 9.13
N ALA A 264 10.94 24.93 9.15
CA ALA A 264 10.89 26.26 8.55
C ALA A 264 11.98 27.23 9.07
N ARG A 265 12.40 27.08 10.36
CA ARG A 265 13.46 27.91 10.95
C ARG A 265 14.88 27.57 10.49
N ILE A 266 15.07 26.38 9.97
CA ILE A 266 16.39 25.86 9.55
C ILE A 266 16.39 25.45 8.09
N TRP A 267 15.38 25.87 7.32
CA TRP A 267 15.11 25.40 5.95
C TRP A 267 16.33 25.58 5.06
N ASP A 268 16.84 26.80 4.92
CA ASP A 268 17.97 27.13 4.04
C ASP A 268 19.29 26.47 4.47
N ARG A 269 19.43 26.14 5.78
CA ARG A 269 20.57 25.38 6.28
C ARG A 269 20.45 23.89 5.99
N LEU A 270 19.22 23.39 5.98
CA LEU A 270 18.95 21.96 5.89
C LEU A 270 18.85 21.50 4.44
N PHE A 271 18.08 22.21 3.64
CA PHE A 271 17.80 21.85 2.26
C PHE A 271 18.68 22.60 1.26
N GLU A 272 18.96 21.95 0.14
CA GLU A 272 19.83 22.44 -0.91
C GLU A 272 19.11 22.45 -2.25
N GLN A 273 19.55 23.33 -3.16
CA GLN A 273 19.14 23.29 -4.55
C GLN A 273 20.06 22.36 -5.35
N PRO A 274 19.56 21.71 -6.42
CA PRO A 274 20.38 20.96 -7.35
C PRO A 274 21.52 21.79 -7.92
N GLN A 275 22.70 21.18 -8.09
CA GLN A 275 23.87 21.88 -8.66
C GLN A 275 24.07 21.47 -10.12
N ALA A 276 24.25 22.45 -10.97
CA ALA A 276 24.49 22.21 -12.40
C ALA A 276 25.81 21.43 -12.63
N GLY A 277 25.74 20.43 -13.49
CA GLY A 277 26.89 19.59 -13.85
C GLY A 277 27.28 18.53 -12.81
N GLU A 278 26.58 18.43 -11.68
CA GLU A 278 26.81 17.40 -10.69
C GLU A 278 26.15 16.07 -11.12
N ARG A 279 26.90 14.98 -11.08
CA ARG A 279 26.37 13.63 -11.30
C ARG A 279 25.69 13.14 -10.03
N PHE A 280 24.49 12.56 -10.16
CA PHE A 280 23.75 12.11 -8.97
C PHE A 280 22.82 10.92 -9.21
N VAL A 281 22.60 10.17 -8.15
CA VAL A 281 21.49 9.24 -7.97
C VAL A 281 20.37 9.98 -7.24
N PHE A 282 19.15 9.92 -7.75
CA PHE A 282 17.99 10.52 -7.11
C PHE A 282 17.24 9.48 -6.27
N TYR A 283 17.05 9.74 -4.98
CA TYR A 283 16.25 8.93 -4.07
C TYR A 283 15.16 9.78 -3.40
N ALA A 284 13.90 9.48 -3.71
CA ALA A 284 12.75 10.10 -3.05
C ALA A 284 12.39 9.33 -1.78
N LEU A 285 12.28 10.05 -0.65
CA LEU A 285 11.85 9.48 0.61
C LEU A 285 10.38 9.10 0.56
N ASN A 286 10.07 7.89 1.01
CA ASN A 286 8.70 7.43 1.11
C ASN A 286 7.93 8.23 2.18
N TYR A 287 6.66 8.44 1.94
CA TYR A 287 5.73 8.85 3.00
C TYR A 287 5.67 7.73 4.06
N ALA A 288 5.75 8.08 5.34
CA ALA A 288 5.73 7.10 6.43
C ALA A 288 4.79 7.58 7.56
N PRO A 289 3.88 6.71 8.02
CA PRO A 289 3.65 5.31 7.65
C PRO A 289 2.74 5.18 6.42
N GLU A 290 3.04 4.23 5.58
CA GLU A 290 2.23 3.91 4.41
C GLU A 290 2.35 2.42 4.09
N HIS A 291 1.32 1.84 3.45
CA HIS A 291 1.32 0.45 2.97
C HIS A 291 2.57 0.13 2.12
N THR A 292 2.95 1.04 1.24
CA THR A 292 4.12 0.93 0.35
C THR A 292 5.44 0.71 1.09
N LEU A 293 5.56 1.22 2.31
CA LEU A 293 6.73 1.01 3.15
C LEU A 293 6.55 -0.21 4.08
N ASP A 294 5.37 -0.30 4.73
CA ASP A 294 5.15 -1.28 5.77
C ASP A 294 5.00 -2.71 5.21
N VAL A 295 4.45 -2.87 4.00
CA VAL A 295 4.09 -4.16 3.40
C VAL A 295 4.89 -4.49 2.14
N GLU A 296 5.09 -3.53 1.23
CA GLU A 296 5.83 -3.79 -0.01
C GLU A 296 7.35 -3.73 0.18
N ALA A 297 7.83 -3.02 1.22
CA ALA A 297 9.24 -2.86 1.53
C ALA A 297 9.57 -3.05 3.03
N PRO A 298 9.06 -4.09 3.71
CA PRO A 298 9.14 -4.23 5.17
C PRO A 298 10.57 -4.31 5.70
N ALA A 299 11.52 -4.78 4.90
CA ALA A 299 12.93 -4.82 5.25
C ALA A 299 13.61 -3.42 5.30
N PHE A 300 12.94 -2.38 4.77
CA PHE A 300 13.53 -1.05 4.55
C PHE A 300 12.82 0.07 5.33
N VAL A 301 12.18 -0.25 6.45
CA VAL A 301 11.44 0.72 7.28
C VAL A 301 12.32 1.82 7.90
N SER A 302 13.62 1.57 8.06
CA SER A 302 14.57 2.58 8.56
C SER A 302 15.07 3.47 7.42
N THR A 303 14.44 4.60 7.22
CA THR A 303 14.84 5.60 6.20
C THR A 303 16.33 5.94 6.26
N PHE A 304 16.88 6.17 7.48
CA PHE A 304 18.29 6.47 7.66
C PHE A 304 19.21 5.35 7.17
N ASP A 305 18.87 4.09 7.49
CA ASP A 305 19.70 2.95 7.09
C ASP A 305 19.64 2.71 5.57
N VAL A 306 18.50 2.92 4.95
CA VAL A 306 18.39 2.88 3.48
C VAL A 306 19.29 3.93 2.84
N VAL A 307 19.17 5.19 3.22
CA VAL A 307 19.98 6.29 2.66
C VAL A 307 21.47 6.06 2.92
N ARG A 308 21.84 5.62 4.13
CA ARG A 308 23.23 5.29 4.49
C ARG A 308 23.80 4.18 3.60
N ASN A 309 23.04 3.13 3.35
CA ASN A 309 23.50 2.00 2.55
C ASN A 309 23.60 2.36 1.05
N ILE A 310 22.69 3.18 0.53
CA ILE A 310 22.84 3.74 -0.83
C ILE A 310 24.10 4.60 -0.89
N ALA A 311 24.26 5.57 0.02
CA ALA A 311 25.39 6.49 0.02
C ALA A 311 26.76 5.77 0.08
N ARG A 312 26.85 4.67 0.86
CA ARG A 312 28.06 3.84 0.96
C ARG A 312 28.40 3.08 -0.31
N SER A 313 27.43 2.83 -1.19
CA SER A 313 27.64 2.07 -2.42
C SER A 313 28.05 2.96 -3.60
N LEU A 314 27.86 4.29 -3.50
CA LEU A 314 28.12 5.18 -4.61
C LEU A 314 29.61 5.47 -4.81
N PRO A 315 30.07 5.54 -6.08
CA PRO A 315 31.46 5.88 -6.38
C PRO A 315 31.76 7.34 -6.08
N LEU A 316 33.05 7.66 -5.89
CA LEU A 316 33.49 9.04 -5.71
C LEU A 316 33.11 9.88 -6.92
N GLY A 317 32.56 11.09 -6.67
CA GLY A 317 32.12 12.02 -7.72
C GLY A 317 30.65 11.88 -8.08
N VAL A 318 29.93 10.90 -7.53
CA VAL A 318 28.45 10.80 -7.65
C VAL A 318 27.80 11.18 -6.31
N ARG A 319 26.80 12.05 -6.36
CA ARG A 319 26.05 12.46 -5.18
C ARG A 319 24.77 11.62 -5.02
N LEU A 320 24.31 11.50 -3.79
CA LEU A 320 22.97 11.02 -3.51
C LEU A 320 22.05 12.21 -3.21
N TYR A 321 21.17 12.53 -4.14
CA TYR A 321 20.13 13.53 -3.95
C TYR A 321 18.94 12.87 -3.25
N VAL A 322 18.75 13.23 -1.98
CA VAL A 322 17.64 12.75 -1.16
C VAL A 322 16.60 13.84 -1.06
N LYS A 323 15.36 13.53 -1.42
CA LYS A 323 14.26 14.50 -1.41
C LYS A 323 13.11 14.02 -0.54
N GLU A 324 12.66 14.87 0.40
CA GLU A 324 11.45 14.59 1.19
C GLU A 324 10.19 14.73 0.32
N HIS A 325 9.20 13.87 0.59
CA HIS A 325 7.92 14.01 -0.08
C HIS A 325 7.21 15.29 0.39
N PRO A 326 6.67 16.15 -0.50
CA PRO A 326 6.04 17.42 -0.10
C PRO A 326 4.95 17.27 0.96
N THR A 327 4.12 16.20 0.87
CA THR A 327 3.10 15.90 1.87
C THR A 327 3.67 15.29 3.16
N GLY A 328 4.94 14.87 3.14
CA GLY A 328 5.68 14.30 4.28
C GLY A 328 6.42 15.34 5.13
N ILE A 329 6.41 16.61 4.75
CA ILE A 329 7.11 17.66 5.49
C ILE A 329 6.59 17.74 6.93
N GLY A 330 7.49 17.51 7.89
CA GLY A 330 7.17 17.47 9.32
C GLY A 330 6.84 16.09 9.89
N LEU A 331 6.64 15.07 9.08
CA LEU A 331 6.58 13.67 9.56
C LEU A 331 7.93 13.25 10.13
N ARG A 332 9.01 13.59 9.44
CA ARG A 332 10.37 13.48 9.96
C ARG A 332 10.76 14.75 10.68
N GLY A 333 11.34 14.59 11.86
CA GLY A 333 11.83 15.74 12.65
C GLY A 333 13.15 16.28 12.12
N PRO A 334 13.52 17.54 12.50
CA PRO A 334 14.79 18.17 12.09
C PRO A 334 16.03 17.29 12.36
N ALA A 335 16.09 16.64 13.52
CA ALA A 335 17.24 15.83 13.90
C ALA A 335 17.46 14.61 12.98
N GLU A 336 16.38 13.99 12.51
CA GLU A 336 16.46 12.87 11.55
C GLU A 336 16.99 13.34 10.20
N LEU A 337 16.46 14.45 9.68
CA LEU A 337 16.88 15.03 8.41
C LEU A 337 18.32 15.56 8.47
N GLU A 338 18.72 16.21 9.57
CA GLU A 338 20.12 16.60 9.79
C GLU A 338 21.07 15.39 9.84
N ARG A 339 20.65 14.29 10.45
CA ARG A 339 21.43 13.05 10.48
C ARG A 339 21.61 12.48 9.07
N ILE A 340 20.57 12.52 8.23
CA ILE A 340 20.66 12.11 6.82
C ILE A 340 21.61 13.03 6.06
N LYS A 341 21.48 14.34 6.19
CA LYS A 341 22.33 15.32 5.51
C LYS A 341 23.81 15.18 5.82
N ARG A 342 24.17 14.70 7.04
CA ARG A 342 25.58 14.49 7.45
C ARG A 342 26.23 13.27 6.82
N LEU A 343 25.49 12.43 6.11
CA LEU A 343 26.10 11.27 5.43
C LEU A 343 26.99 11.72 4.28
N PRO A 344 28.16 11.09 4.07
CA PRO A 344 29.05 11.44 2.97
C PRO A 344 28.35 11.34 1.62
N GLY A 345 28.55 12.34 0.78
CA GLY A 345 28.00 12.37 -0.58
C GLY A 345 26.50 12.67 -0.67
N VAL A 346 25.79 12.79 0.45
CA VAL A 346 24.35 13.09 0.48
C VAL A 346 24.09 14.58 0.36
N ARG A 347 23.15 14.97 -0.51
CA ARG A 347 22.49 16.28 -0.54
C ARG A 347 21.01 16.10 -0.22
N LEU A 348 20.54 16.84 0.76
CA LEU A 348 19.11 16.86 1.09
C LEU A 348 18.46 17.96 0.26
N ILE A 349 17.75 17.58 -0.80
CA ILE A 349 17.17 18.51 -1.77
C ILE A 349 15.87 19.09 -1.22
N ASP A 350 15.66 20.39 -1.52
CA ASP A 350 14.44 21.10 -1.16
C ASP A 350 13.20 20.33 -1.64
N PRO A 351 12.25 20.00 -0.76
CA PRO A 351 11.03 19.28 -1.10
C PRO A 351 10.20 19.91 -2.23
N TRP A 352 10.35 21.22 -2.47
CA TRP A 352 9.62 21.95 -3.51
C TRP A 352 10.30 21.93 -4.87
N VAL A 353 11.53 21.45 -4.97
CA VAL A 353 12.19 21.22 -6.26
C VAL A 353 11.35 20.25 -7.09
N ASP A 354 11.20 20.53 -8.37
CA ASP A 354 10.46 19.67 -9.28
C ASP A 354 11.11 18.27 -9.39
N SER A 355 10.37 17.25 -9.03
CA SER A 355 10.84 15.85 -9.08
C SER A 355 11.04 15.38 -10.52
N HIS A 356 10.25 15.87 -11.48
CA HIS A 356 10.39 15.49 -12.88
C HIS A 356 11.71 16.01 -13.47
N ALA A 357 12.13 17.24 -13.09
CA ALA A 357 13.44 17.78 -13.47
C ALA A 357 14.58 16.94 -12.88
N LEU A 358 14.46 16.49 -11.62
CA LEU A 358 15.45 15.61 -10.98
C LEU A 358 15.51 14.24 -11.66
N ILE A 359 14.38 13.62 -11.95
CA ILE A 359 14.28 12.33 -12.65
C ILE A 359 14.98 12.40 -14.02
N GLN A 360 14.73 13.48 -14.78
CA GLN A 360 15.31 13.63 -16.12
C GLN A 360 16.83 13.86 -16.08
N ALA A 361 17.35 14.49 -15.04
CA ALA A 361 18.77 14.80 -14.87
C ALA A 361 19.57 13.70 -14.15
N ALA A 362 18.92 12.81 -13.41
CA ALA A 362 19.57 11.76 -12.63
C ALA A 362 20.23 10.68 -13.52
N ASP A 363 21.40 10.20 -13.09
CA ASP A 363 22.01 9.01 -13.70
C ASP A 363 21.20 7.73 -13.40
N LEU A 364 20.59 7.69 -12.21
CA LEU A 364 19.70 6.61 -11.77
C LEU A 364 18.67 7.15 -10.77
N THR A 365 17.39 6.86 -10.99
CA THR A 365 16.31 7.15 -10.03
C THR A 365 16.02 5.91 -9.20
N VAL A 366 16.01 6.04 -7.88
CA VAL A 366 15.81 4.93 -6.94
C VAL A 366 14.62 5.19 -6.05
N SER A 367 13.79 4.17 -5.84
CA SER A 367 12.73 4.18 -4.82
C SER A 367 12.61 2.83 -4.12
N LEU A 368 11.96 2.79 -2.97
CA LEU A 368 11.57 1.51 -2.35
C LEU A 368 10.42 0.88 -3.13
N SER A 369 9.29 1.60 -3.22
CA SER A 369 8.08 1.21 -3.96
C SER A 369 7.37 2.45 -4.55
N GLY A 370 8.10 3.57 -4.68
CA GLY A 370 7.54 4.88 -5.01
C GLY A 370 7.31 5.11 -6.50
N THR A 371 6.38 6.02 -6.80
CA THR A 371 6.02 6.40 -8.19
C THR A 371 7.15 7.08 -8.96
N VAL A 372 8.18 7.60 -8.29
CA VAL A 372 9.32 8.24 -8.99
C VAL A 372 10.07 7.27 -9.90
N SER A 373 10.15 5.97 -9.56
CA SER A 373 10.73 4.95 -10.46
C SER A 373 9.81 4.66 -11.65
N LEU A 374 8.49 4.70 -11.45
CA LEU A 374 7.52 4.61 -12.52
C LEU A 374 7.61 5.82 -13.46
N GLU A 375 7.66 7.03 -12.90
CA GLU A 375 7.84 8.27 -13.65
C GLU A 375 9.14 8.26 -14.46
N ALA A 376 10.24 7.77 -13.86
CA ALA A 376 11.52 7.59 -14.57
C ALA A 376 11.39 6.64 -15.76
N ALA A 377 10.74 5.49 -15.58
CA ALA A 377 10.48 4.54 -16.64
C ALA A 377 9.62 5.14 -17.78
N MET A 378 8.59 5.96 -17.43
CA MET A 378 7.78 6.67 -18.43
C MET A 378 8.58 7.68 -19.27
N TYR A 379 9.65 8.26 -18.69
CA TYR A 379 10.61 9.09 -19.42
C TYR A 379 11.66 8.28 -20.19
N GLY A 380 11.67 6.95 -20.11
CA GLY A 380 12.74 6.13 -20.63
C GLY A 380 14.09 6.31 -19.89
N ARG A 381 14.06 6.79 -18.64
CA ARG A 381 15.23 6.99 -17.78
C ARG A 381 15.49 5.77 -16.92
N GLN A 382 16.76 5.56 -16.56
CA GLN A 382 17.16 4.44 -15.72
C GLN A 382 16.53 4.56 -14.34
N ALA A 383 15.85 3.51 -13.91
CA ALA A 383 15.21 3.40 -12.63
C ALA A 383 15.65 2.13 -11.89
N ALA A 384 15.63 2.19 -10.57
CA ALA A 384 15.79 1.03 -9.70
C ALA A 384 14.73 1.04 -8.59
N ILE A 385 14.25 -0.14 -8.23
CA ILE A 385 13.22 -0.30 -7.20
C ILE A 385 13.58 -1.48 -6.29
N LEU A 386 13.28 -1.35 -4.99
CA LEU A 386 13.59 -2.37 -4.01
C LEU A 386 12.41 -3.30 -3.71
N SER A 387 11.22 -2.98 -4.16
CA SER A 387 10.03 -3.82 -4.02
C SER A 387 9.75 -4.61 -5.29
N ASP A 388 9.10 -5.77 -5.12
CA ASP A 388 8.61 -6.59 -6.23
C ASP A 388 7.17 -6.18 -6.57
N ILE A 389 7.04 -5.12 -7.38
CA ILE A 389 5.74 -4.59 -7.80
C ILE A 389 5.73 -4.34 -9.32
N PHE A 390 4.57 -4.04 -9.87
CA PHE A 390 4.36 -3.91 -11.33
C PHE A 390 5.33 -2.97 -12.06
N ILE A 391 5.97 -2.03 -11.35
CA ILE A 391 6.93 -1.09 -11.96
C ILE A 391 8.13 -1.83 -12.56
N THR A 392 8.49 -3.01 -12.07
CA THR A 392 9.58 -3.84 -12.60
C THR A 392 9.33 -4.37 -14.00
N GLY A 393 8.10 -4.29 -14.52
CA GLY A 393 7.77 -4.68 -15.88
C GLY A 393 8.19 -3.69 -16.97
N PHE A 394 8.61 -2.47 -16.61
CA PHE A 394 9.12 -1.48 -17.57
C PHE A 394 10.59 -1.74 -17.94
N SER A 395 10.93 -1.53 -19.21
CA SER A 395 12.23 -1.92 -19.80
C SER A 395 13.44 -1.26 -19.12
N THR A 396 13.30 -0.06 -18.59
CA THR A 396 14.38 0.71 -17.94
C THR A 396 14.40 0.60 -16.43
N CYS A 397 13.54 -0.25 -15.81
CA CYS A 397 13.46 -0.42 -14.38
C CYS A 397 14.15 -1.71 -13.91
N ARG A 398 15.15 -1.58 -13.00
CA ARG A 398 15.80 -2.73 -12.33
C ARG A 398 15.16 -2.99 -10.99
N ARG A 399 14.91 -4.24 -10.66
CA ARG A 399 14.70 -4.66 -9.29
C ARG A 399 16.03 -4.86 -8.59
N LEU A 400 16.18 -4.30 -7.38
CA LEU A 400 17.30 -4.51 -6.48
C LEU A 400 16.81 -5.22 -5.21
N ASN A 401 17.65 -6.08 -4.63
CA ASN A 401 17.32 -6.79 -3.40
C ASN A 401 17.73 -5.99 -2.16
N ALA A 402 18.67 -5.05 -2.33
CA ALA A 402 19.21 -4.29 -1.21
C ALA A 402 19.68 -2.88 -1.63
N PRO A 403 19.62 -1.89 -0.71
CA PRO A 403 20.05 -0.52 -0.98
C PRO A 403 21.53 -0.38 -1.37
N TRP A 404 22.39 -1.28 -0.92
CA TRP A 404 23.84 -1.28 -1.27
C TRP A 404 24.14 -1.77 -2.68
N GLU A 405 23.15 -2.33 -3.39
CA GLU A 405 23.29 -2.72 -4.80
C GLU A 405 23.16 -1.52 -5.77
N VAL A 406 22.76 -0.35 -5.27
CA VAL A 406 22.55 0.86 -6.10
C VAL A 406 23.83 1.29 -6.80
N GLY A 407 25.01 1.21 -6.14
CA GLY A 407 26.30 1.52 -6.78
C GLY A 407 26.60 0.58 -7.95
N ALA A 408 26.45 -0.72 -7.76
CA ALA A 408 26.65 -1.70 -8.83
C ALA A 408 25.61 -1.52 -9.98
N ALA A 409 24.37 -1.17 -9.64
CA ALA A 409 23.35 -0.90 -10.64
C ALA A 409 23.65 0.36 -11.47
N LEU A 410 24.26 1.38 -10.84
CA LEU A 410 24.71 2.61 -11.51
C LEU A 410 25.90 2.35 -12.46
N GLU A 411 26.84 1.48 -12.07
CA GLU A 411 28.02 1.13 -12.86
C GLU A 411 27.75 0.09 -13.94
N ALA A 412 26.67 -0.66 -13.80
CA ALA A 412 26.25 -1.63 -14.81
C ALA A 412 25.84 -0.94 -16.12
N PRO A 413 25.95 -1.63 -17.28
CA PRO A 413 25.41 -1.12 -18.53
C PRO A 413 23.95 -0.68 -18.37
N PRO A 414 23.56 0.47 -18.95
CA PRO A 414 22.20 0.92 -18.90
C PRO A 414 21.28 -0.10 -19.55
N LEU A 415 20.08 -0.26 -18.98
CA LEU A 415 19.04 -1.05 -19.61
C LEU A 415 18.59 -0.38 -20.90
N GLU A 416 18.36 -1.19 -21.93
CA GLU A 416 17.84 -0.70 -23.21
C GLU A 416 16.40 -0.22 -23.07
N HIS A 417 16.15 1.01 -23.45
CA HIS A 417 14.79 1.56 -23.49
C HIS A 417 14.03 0.99 -24.68
N ARG A 418 12.93 0.30 -24.42
CA ARG A 418 12.04 -0.31 -25.40
C ARG A 418 10.65 0.34 -25.34
N PRO A 419 10.47 1.51 -25.96
CA PRO A 419 9.28 2.35 -25.78
C PRO A 419 7.99 1.66 -26.24
N ASP A 420 8.03 0.81 -27.26
CA ASP A 420 6.86 0.06 -27.74
C ASP A 420 6.46 -1.06 -26.78
N ASP A 421 7.43 -1.76 -26.17
CA ASP A 421 7.17 -2.78 -25.17
C ASP A 421 6.60 -2.15 -23.89
N ASP A 422 7.19 -1.03 -23.45
CA ASP A 422 6.72 -0.27 -22.29
C ASP A 422 5.29 0.26 -22.50
N LEU A 423 4.98 0.70 -23.72
CA LEU A 423 3.63 1.16 -24.06
C LEU A 423 2.62 0.01 -24.06
N ARG A 424 2.96 -1.15 -24.61
CA ARG A 424 2.10 -2.36 -24.57
C ARG A 424 1.91 -2.85 -23.15
N TYR A 425 2.98 -2.80 -22.33
CA TYR A 425 2.88 -3.15 -20.90
C TYR A 425 1.94 -2.21 -20.15
N LEU A 426 2.04 -0.89 -20.39
CA LEU A 426 1.13 0.09 -19.81
C LEU A 426 -0.32 -0.13 -20.27
N ALA A 427 -0.55 -0.41 -21.56
CA ALA A 427 -1.86 -0.74 -22.11
C ALA A 427 -2.45 -2.00 -21.46
N TRP A 428 -1.61 -3.01 -21.20
CA TRP A 428 -2.01 -4.21 -20.48
C TRP A 428 -2.41 -3.92 -19.02
N LEU A 429 -1.68 -3.05 -18.31
CA LEU A 429 -2.07 -2.60 -16.98
C LEU A 429 -3.41 -1.87 -17.00
N ILE A 430 -3.65 -1.02 -18.00
CA ILE A 430 -4.93 -0.31 -18.20
C ILE A 430 -6.06 -1.30 -18.47
N SER A 431 -5.87 -2.26 -19.35
CA SER A 431 -6.83 -3.32 -19.69
C SER A 431 -7.28 -4.11 -18.45
N ASN A 432 -6.36 -4.34 -17.50
CA ASN A 432 -6.61 -5.04 -16.24
C ASN A 432 -6.92 -4.12 -15.06
N SER A 433 -7.15 -2.84 -15.31
CA SER A 433 -7.64 -1.87 -14.33
C SER A 433 -9.12 -1.56 -14.54
N HIS A 434 -9.76 -0.99 -13.52
CA HIS A 434 -11.19 -0.71 -13.53
C HIS A 434 -11.44 0.79 -13.37
N PRO A 435 -12.43 1.36 -14.08
CA PRO A 435 -12.84 2.75 -13.86
C PRO A 435 -13.40 2.93 -12.45
N GLY A 436 -13.26 4.13 -11.90
CA GLY A 436 -13.73 4.49 -10.57
C GLY A 436 -12.59 4.74 -9.58
N THR A 437 -12.93 4.81 -8.30
CA THR A 437 -11.99 5.09 -7.22
C THR A 437 -12.31 4.26 -5.97
N VAL A 438 -11.26 3.82 -5.29
CA VAL A 438 -11.30 3.13 -3.98
C VAL A 438 -10.64 3.97 -2.88
N ILE A 439 -10.48 5.27 -3.11
CA ILE A 439 -9.98 6.23 -2.11
C ILE A 439 -10.94 6.29 -0.92
N GLU A 440 -10.42 6.57 0.27
CA GLU A 440 -11.25 6.75 1.46
C GLU A 440 -12.27 7.88 1.25
N PRO A 441 -13.55 7.71 1.67
CA PRO A 441 -14.60 8.71 1.49
C PRO A 441 -14.30 10.07 2.12
N LEU A 442 -13.47 10.10 3.17
CA LEU A 442 -13.00 11.34 3.80
C LEU A 442 -12.07 12.16 2.89
N VAL A 443 -11.37 11.50 1.96
CA VAL A 443 -10.45 12.14 1.00
C VAL A 443 -11.17 12.42 -0.32
N ASP A 444 -11.93 11.46 -0.81
CA ASP A 444 -12.75 11.61 -2.02
C ASP A 444 -14.18 11.09 -1.78
N PRO A 445 -15.12 11.98 -1.44
CA PRO A 445 -16.52 11.59 -1.21
C PRO A 445 -17.18 10.89 -2.40
N SER A 446 -16.68 11.08 -3.63
CA SER A 446 -17.22 10.42 -4.82
C SER A 446 -17.04 8.90 -4.80
N SER A 447 -16.22 8.37 -3.90
CA SER A 447 -16.09 6.92 -3.67
C SER A 447 -17.40 6.26 -3.20
N LEU A 448 -18.34 7.03 -2.64
CA LEU A 448 -19.65 6.56 -2.20
C LEU A 448 -20.79 6.85 -3.20
N GLU A 449 -20.50 7.52 -4.30
CA GLU A 449 -21.50 7.75 -5.35
C GLU A 449 -22.01 6.42 -5.92
N PRO A 450 -23.33 6.27 -6.16
CA PRO A 450 -23.90 5.01 -6.63
C PRO A 450 -23.26 4.44 -7.90
N GLU A 451 -22.85 5.31 -8.81
CA GLU A 451 -22.13 4.95 -10.02
C GLU A 451 -20.76 4.32 -9.68
N ASN A 452 -19.98 4.95 -8.81
CA ASN A 452 -18.68 4.42 -8.40
C ASN A 452 -18.81 3.10 -7.63
N VAL A 453 -19.82 2.97 -6.77
CA VAL A 453 -20.11 1.71 -6.05
C VAL A 453 -20.46 0.60 -7.04
N SER A 454 -21.22 0.89 -8.10
CA SER A 454 -21.49 -0.06 -9.18
C SER A 454 -20.23 -0.50 -9.89
N LEU A 455 -19.33 0.45 -10.24
CA LEU A 455 -18.04 0.14 -10.88
C LEU A 455 -17.15 -0.75 -10.00
N ILE A 456 -17.12 -0.52 -8.68
CA ILE A 456 -16.40 -1.40 -7.74
C ILE A 456 -17.01 -2.80 -7.73
N ALA A 457 -18.34 -2.90 -7.69
CA ALA A 457 -19.02 -4.19 -7.73
C ALA A 457 -18.81 -4.93 -9.06
N ASP A 458 -18.78 -4.21 -10.20
CA ASP A 458 -18.44 -4.77 -11.51
C ASP A 458 -17.03 -5.37 -11.52
N ALA A 459 -16.05 -4.63 -10.97
CA ALA A 459 -14.68 -5.08 -10.88
C ALA A 459 -14.55 -6.37 -10.06
N ILE A 460 -15.19 -6.41 -8.87
CA ILE A 460 -15.19 -7.60 -8.01
C ILE A 460 -15.93 -8.76 -8.70
N GLY A 461 -17.04 -8.48 -9.37
CA GLY A 461 -17.79 -9.46 -10.16
C GLY A 461 -16.94 -10.14 -11.21
N LYS A 462 -16.13 -9.39 -11.96
CA LYS A 462 -15.18 -9.96 -12.95
C LYS A 462 -14.18 -10.92 -12.31
N VAL A 463 -13.67 -10.64 -11.10
CA VAL A 463 -12.78 -11.56 -10.37
C VAL A 463 -13.53 -12.82 -9.95
N ILE A 464 -14.79 -12.72 -9.56
CA ILE A 464 -15.64 -13.86 -9.20
C ILE A 464 -15.90 -14.75 -10.43
N ASP A 465 -16.21 -14.17 -11.58
CA ASP A 465 -16.52 -14.92 -12.81
C ASP A 465 -15.31 -15.72 -13.29
N GLN A 466 -14.12 -15.15 -13.20
CA GLN A 466 -12.88 -15.87 -13.50
C GLN A 466 -12.60 -17.04 -12.58
N ALA A 467 -13.00 -16.95 -11.29
CA ALA A 467 -12.90 -18.06 -10.36
C ALA A 467 -13.77 -19.26 -10.82
N SER A 468 -14.96 -18.95 -11.32
CA SER A 468 -15.92 -19.96 -11.80
C SER A 468 -15.43 -20.63 -13.09
N ALA A 469 -14.80 -19.89 -14.01
CA ALA A 469 -14.26 -20.42 -15.26
C ALA A 469 -13.03 -21.34 -15.05
N SER A 470 -12.17 -21.02 -14.08
CA SER A 470 -10.97 -21.83 -13.79
C SER A 470 -11.27 -23.12 -13.01
N SER A 471 -12.43 -23.25 -12.39
CA SER A 471 -12.87 -24.44 -11.66
C SER A 471 -13.57 -25.51 -12.52
N THR A 472 -13.81 -25.24 -13.81
CA THR A 472 -14.36 -26.25 -14.74
C THR A 472 -13.25 -27.26 -15.08
N PRO A 473 -13.41 -28.56 -14.79
CA PRO A 473 -12.37 -29.56 -15.08
C PRO A 473 -12.17 -29.64 -16.60
N THR A 474 -10.99 -29.31 -17.04
CA THR A 474 -10.57 -29.66 -18.41
C THR A 474 -10.59 -31.19 -18.48
N THR A 475 -11.59 -31.77 -19.11
CA THR A 475 -11.62 -33.19 -19.46
C THR A 475 -10.35 -33.50 -20.23
N ARG A 476 -9.35 -34.09 -19.58
CA ARG A 476 -8.20 -34.68 -20.25
C ARG A 476 -8.75 -35.71 -21.24
N ARG A 477 -8.76 -35.38 -22.52
CA ARG A 477 -8.84 -36.39 -23.56
C ARG A 477 -7.56 -37.21 -23.44
N SER A 478 -7.69 -38.44 -23.00
CA SER A 478 -6.63 -39.45 -23.13
C SER A 478 -6.31 -39.63 -24.61
N PRO A 479 -5.04 -39.59 -24.99
CA PRO A 479 -4.68 -40.04 -26.32
C PRO A 479 -4.86 -41.55 -26.41
N ALA A 480 -5.60 -41.99 -27.43
CA ALA A 480 -5.68 -43.36 -27.81
C ALA A 480 -4.38 -43.85 -28.50
#